data_ebf83869cfae8ce8b9e2e236a95fd4bb
#
_entry.id   ebf83869cfae8ce8b9e2e236a95fd4bb
#
_cell.length_a   1.000
_cell.length_b   1.000
_cell.length_c   1.000
_cell.angle_alpha   90.00
_cell.angle_beta   90.00
_cell.angle_gamma   90.00
#
_symmetry.space_group_name_H-M   'P 1'
#
loop_
_entity.id
_entity.type
_entity.pdbx_description
1 polymer ?
#
loop_
_entity_poly.entity_id
_entity_poly.type
_entity_poly.pdbx_seq_one_letter_code
_entity_poly.pdbx_strand_id
1 'polypeptide(L)'
;PSMGSWLSYGLGSDNKNLPGFVVLITKDKYGQPLYSRSWGNGFLPSQHQGVQFRSGKNPVLYLDNPPGVTKQLREEQLDYLSKMQKDKHADIGDPERLSRISQYEMAFRMQTSVPEVMDLSKEPESIYEMYGEDSRTPGTFAANCLLARRLIEKDVKFVQLYHQGWDHHGDLPKLIKTQCKETDQPTA
;
A
#
# COMPACT_ATOMS: atom_id res chain seq x y z
N PRO A 1 -6.05 -16.39 -3.05
CA PRO A 1 -6.11 -15.05 -2.45
C PRO A 1 -5.21 -14.94 -1.22
N SER A 2 -4.59 -13.79 -1.00
CA SER A 2 -3.88 -13.48 0.22
C SER A 2 -4.86 -13.20 1.39
N MET A 3 -4.34 -13.21 2.62
CA MET A 3 -5.16 -12.88 3.81
C MET A 3 -5.78 -11.48 3.69
N GLY A 4 -4.99 -10.47 3.30
CA GLY A 4 -5.50 -9.10 3.11
C GLY A 4 -6.57 -8.99 2.04
N SER A 5 -6.46 -9.79 0.97
CA SER A 5 -7.50 -9.82 -0.06
C SER A 5 -8.82 -10.40 0.45
N TRP A 6 -8.78 -11.43 1.29
CA TRP A 6 -9.97 -11.97 1.96
C TRP A 6 -10.59 -10.97 2.94
N LEU A 7 -9.76 -10.28 3.73
CA LEU A 7 -10.25 -9.23 4.63
C LEU A 7 -10.88 -8.07 3.85
N SER A 8 -10.23 -7.61 2.78
CA SER A 8 -10.80 -6.59 1.89
C SER A 8 -12.12 -7.02 1.26
N TYR A 9 -12.23 -8.28 0.85
CA TYR A 9 -13.47 -8.82 0.27
C TYR A 9 -14.59 -8.92 1.31
N GLY A 10 -14.31 -9.43 2.49
CA GLY A 10 -15.33 -9.68 3.52
C GLY A 10 -15.77 -8.43 4.29
N LEU A 11 -14.84 -7.50 4.55
CA LEU A 11 -15.10 -6.30 5.36
C LEU A 11 -15.37 -5.04 4.51
N GLY A 12 -14.96 -5.05 3.24
CA GLY A 12 -15.02 -3.86 2.39
C GLY A 12 -14.02 -2.79 2.83
N SER A 13 -14.25 -1.56 2.37
CA SER A 13 -13.50 -0.38 2.79
C SER A 13 -14.41 0.84 2.82
N ASP A 14 -14.38 1.58 3.93
CA ASP A 14 -15.11 2.84 4.07
C ASP A 14 -14.32 4.01 3.45
N ASN A 15 -13.01 3.86 3.33
CA ASN A 15 -12.15 4.85 2.68
C ASN A 15 -12.26 4.73 1.15
N LYS A 16 -12.63 5.84 0.51
CA LYS A 16 -12.74 5.93 -0.97
C LYS A 16 -11.48 6.48 -1.64
N ASN A 17 -10.51 6.96 -0.85
CA ASN A 17 -9.33 7.69 -1.35
C ASN A 17 -8.02 6.89 -1.22
N LEU A 18 -8.05 5.80 -0.45
CA LEU A 18 -6.93 4.87 -0.26
C LEU A 18 -7.41 3.44 -0.42
N PRO A 19 -6.52 2.51 -0.85
CA PRO A 19 -6.89 1.09 -0.96
C PRO A 19 -7.20 0.50 0.42
N GLY A 20 -8.15 -0.40 0.49
CA GLY A 20 -8.49 -1.11 1.73
C GLY A 20 -7.40 -2.06 2.23
N PHE A 21 -6.48 -2.45 1.35
CA PHE A 21 -5.34 -3.31 1.67
C PHE A 21 -4.03 -2.70 1.13
N VAL A 22 -3.16 -2.29 2.03
CA VAL A 22 -1.84 -1.71 1.73
C VAL A 22 -0.72 -2.65 2.17
N VAL A 23 0.35 -2.70 1.38
CA VAL A 23 1.55 -3.50 1.64
C VAL A 23 2.76 -2.59 1.76
N LEU A 24 3.51 -2.76 2.85
CA LEU A 24 4.76 -2.06 3.11
C LEU A 24 5.90 -3.09 3.20
N ILE A 25 7.02 -2.81 2.56
CA ILE A 25 8.19 -3.70 2.55
C ILE A 25 9.39 -2.92 3.08
N THR A 26 10.10 -3.49 4.04
CA THR A 26 11.35 -2.89 4.54
C THR A 26 12.40 -2.88 3.45
N LYS A 27 12.98 -1.70 3.22
CA LYS A 27 14.01 -1.48 2.21
C LYS A 27 15.33 -2.14 2.64
N ASP A 28 16.15 -2.47 1.65
CA ASP A 28 17.53 -2.96 1.81
C ASP A 28 17.65 -4.22 2.70
N LYS A 29 16.58 -5.02 2.78
CA LYS A 29 16.59 -6.34 3.41
C LYS A 29 16.59 -7.43 2.36
N TYR A 30 17.34 -8.47 2.63
CA TYR A 30 17.52 -9.64 1.76
C TYR A 30 16.98 -10.89 2.45
N GLY A 31 16.55 -11.83 1.66
CA GLY A 31 15.99 -13.09 2.15
C GLY A 31 15.14 -13.76 1.08
N GLN A 32 14.10 -14.47 1.49
CA GLN A 32 13.17 -15.10 0.55
C GLN A 32 12.53 -14.04 -0.37
N PRO A 33 12.51 -14.26 -1.69
CA PRO A 33 11.95 -13.28 -2.62
C PRO A 33 10.48 -12.99 -2.31
N LEU A 34 10.15 -11.70 -2.24
CA LEU A 34 8.76 -11.24 -2.13
C LEU A 34 8.19 -10.98 -3.53
N TYR A 35 7.13 -11.66 -3.84
CA TYR A 35 6.43 -11.52 -5.11
C TYR A 35 5.05 -10.92 -4.90
N SER A 36 4.53 -10.19 -5.89
CA SER A 36 3.20 -9.60 -5.85
C SER A 36 2.08 -10.63 -5.58
N ARG A 37 2.31 -11.91 -5.91
CA ARG A 37 1.39 -13.00 -5.53
C ARG A 37 1.20 -13.16 -4.03
N SER A 38 2.15 -12.70 -3.19
CA SER A 38 2.06 -12.77 -1.73
C SER A 38 0.97 -11.87 -1.16
N TRP A 39 0.55 -10.85 -1.94
CA TRP A 39 -0.58 -9.96 -1.62
C TRP A 39 -1.60 -9.89 -2.76
N GLY A 40 -1.60 -10.90 -3.61
CA GLY A 40 -2.49 -11.01 -4.76
C GLY A 40 -3.92 -11.40 -4.39
N ASN A 41 -4.86 -10.94 -5.21
CA ASN A 41 -6.29 -11.25 -5.05
C ASN A 41 -6.66 -12.71 -5.40
N GLY A 42 -5.79 -13.44 -6.11
CA GLY A 42 -6.11 -14.79 -6.57
C GLY A 42 -7.33 -14.80 -7.50
N PHE A 43 -8.37 -15.54 -7.11
CA PHE A 43 -9.65 -15.60 -7.85
C PHE A 43 -10.67 -14.54 -7.41
N LEU A 44 -10.37 -13.74 -6.37
CA LEU A 44 -11.23 -12.61 -5.99
C LEU A 44 -11.11 -11.47 -7.02
N PRO A 45 -12.12 -10.58 -7.12
CA PRO A 45 -12.02 -9.42 -7.98
C PRO A 45 -10.77 -8.59 -7.71
N SER A 46 -10.18 -8.03 -8.76
CA SER A 46 -8.87 -7.36 -8.71
C SER A 46 -8.82 -6.14 -7.77
N GLN A 47 -9.96 -5.54 -7.47
CA GLN A 47 -10.08 -4.45 -6.48
C GLN A 47 -9.64 -4.84 -5.06
N HIS A 48 -9.57 -6.12 -4.73
CA HIS A 48 -9.17 -6.64 -3.43
C HIS A 48 -7.68 -7.00 -3.34
N GLN A 49 -6.91 -6.74 -4.40
CA GLN A 49 -5.47 -6.93 -4.39
C GLN A 49 -4.79 -5.90 -3.49
N GLY A 50 -3.75 -6.33 -2.77
CA GLY A 50 -2.92 -5.43 -2.00
C GLY A 50 -2.14 -4.45 -2.88
N VAL A 51 -2.11 -3.19 -2.48
CA VAL A 51 -1.35 -2.13 -3.16
C VAL A 51 -0.06 -1.87 -2.39
N GLN A 52 1.07 -2.10 -3.03
CA GLN A 52 2.36 -1.83 -2.42
C GLN A 52 2.64 -0.32 -2.41
N PHE A 53 2.86 0.23 -1.20
CA PHE A 53 3.41 1.56 -1.02
C PHE A 53 4.93 1.45 -0.78
N ARG A 54 5.68 2.30 -1.45
CA ARG A 54 7.14 2.32 -1.43
C ARG A 54 7.64 3.59 -0.78
N SER A 55 8.75 3.49 -0.08
CA SER A 55 9.49 4.67 0.37
C SER A 55 10.09 5.42 -0.82
N GLY A 56 10.09 6.76 -0.76
CA GLY A 56 10.67 7.63 -1.79
C GLY A 56 9.66 8.45 -2.56
N LYS A 57 10.11 9.05 -3.68
CA LYS A 57 9.33 10.04 -4.44
C LYS A 57 8.07 9.49 -5.10
N ASN A 58 8.08 8.21 -5.45
CA ASN A 58 6.96 7.55 -6.13
C ASN A 58 6.41 6.41 -5.25
N PRO A 59 5.62 6.71 -4.22
CA PRO A 59 5.11 5.70 -3.29
C PRO A 59 4.29 4.60 -3.96
N VAL A 60 3.52 4.95 -4.97
CA VAL A 60 2.77 4.01 -5.80
C VAL A 60 3.20 4.20 -7.26
N LEU A 61 3.51 3.10 -7.94
CA LEU A 61 3.94 3.16 -9.34
C LEU A 61 2.79 3.60 -10.25
N TYR A 62 3.13 4.39 -11.26
CA TYR A 62 2.19 4.85 -12.29
C TYR A 62 0.99 5.64 -11.75
N LEU A 63 1.16 6.26 -10.58
CA LEU A 63 0.11 7.08 -9.99
C LEU A 63 0.00 8.44 -10.68
N ASP A 64 1.14 9.02 -11.06
CA ASP A 64 1.19 10.33 -11.70
C ASP A 64 0.62 10.29 -13.12
N ASN A 65 0.09 11.44 -13.55
CA ASN A 65 -0.35 11.58 -14.92
C ASN A 65 0.84 11.56 -15.90
N PRO A 66 0.68 10.97 -17.08
CA PRO A 66 1.67 11.08 -18.14
C PRO A 66 1.96 12.55 -18.50
N PRO A 67 3.18 12.86 -19.02
CA PRO A 67 3.49 14.19 -19.50
C PRO A 67 2.43 14.73 -20.49
N GLY A 68 1.97 15.95 -20.26
CA GLY A 68 0.95 16.60 -21.09
C GLY A 68 -0.51 16.31 -20.71
N VAL A 69 -0.75 15.39 -19.75
CA VAL A 69 -2.10 15.10 -19.25
C VAL A 69 -2.35 15.89 -17.97
N THR A 70 -3.25 16.88 -18.05
CA THR A 70 -3.68 17.65 -16.88
C THR A 70 -4.62 16.83 -16.00
N LYS A 71 -4.79 17.24 -14.74
CA LYS A 71 -5.74 16.60 -13.82
C LYS A 71 -7.17 16.61 -14.38
N GLN A 72 -7.60 17.74 -14.95
CA GLN A 72 -8.92 17.88 -15.56
C GLN A 72 -9.09 16.93 -16.75
N LEU A 73 -8.11 16.87 -17.67
CA LEU A 73 -8.17 15.95 -18.81
C LEU A 73 -8.24 14.49 -18.35
N ARG A 74 -7.50 14.15 -17.29
CA ARG A 74 -7.55 12.80 -16.71
C ARG A 74 -8.93 12.48 -16.14
N GLU A 75 -9.56 13.41 -15.45
CA GLU A 75 -10.91 13.27 -14.92
C GLU A 75 -11.94 13.03 -16.03
N GLU A 76 -11.91 13.85 -17.09
CA GLU A 76 -12.76 13.69 -18.27
C GLU A 76 -12.56 12.33 -18.96
N GLN A 77 -11.29 11.87 -19.08
CA GLN A 77 -10.97 10.55 -19.62
C GLN A 77 -11.58 9.42 -18.75
N LEU A 78 -11.49 9.53 -17.43
CA LEU A 78 -12.03 8.53 -16.51
C LEU A 78 -13.56 8.48 -16.57
N ASP A 79 -14.21 9.63 -16.64
CA ASP A 79 -15.66 9.73 -16.79
C ASP A 79 -16.13 9.07 -18.10
N TYR A 80 -15.44 9.35 -19.21
CA TYR A 80 -15.74 8.72 -20.49
C TYR A 80 -15.55 7.20 -20.44
N LEU A 81 -14.42 6.72 -19.89
CA LEU A 81 -14.15 5.30 -19.74
C LEU A 81 -15.20 4.62 -18.83
N SER A 82 -15.60 5.29 -17.75
CA SER A 82 -16.62 4.78 -16.82
C SER A 82 -17.96 4.58 -17.54
N LYS A 83 -18.41 5.56 -18.31
CA LYS A 83 -19.63 5.49 -19.12
C LYS A 83 -19.57 4.34 -20.12
N MET A 84 -18.50 4.30 -20.92
CA MET A 84 -18.32 3.26 -21.95
C MET A 84 -18.28 1.83 -21.35
N GLN A 85 -17.66 1.65 -20.18
CA GLN A 85 -17.57 0.35 -19.52
C GLN A 85 -18.91 -0.06 -18.88
N LYS A 86 -19.68 0.88 -18.33
CA LYS A 86 -21.02 0.61 -17.78
C LYS A 86 -21.98 0.16 -18.89
N ASP A 87 -21.96 0.81 -20.03
CA ASP A 87 -22.77 0.42 -21.18
C ASP A 87 -22.44 -1.00 -21.65
N LYS A 88 -21.15 -1.30 -21.80
CA LYS A 88 -20.70 -2.64 -22.17
C LYS A 88 -20.91 -3.69 -21.07
N HIS A 89 -20.95 -3.31 -19.79
CA HIS A 89 -21.28 -4.23 -18.70
C HIS A 89 -22.75 -4.65 -18.78
N ALA A 90 -23.65 -3.74 -19.12
CA ALA A 90 -25.05 -4.05 -19.31
C ALA A 90 -25.28 -5.13 -20.39
N ASP A 91 -24.42 -5.15 -21.42
CA ASP A 91 -24.52 -6.10 -22.54
C ASP A 91 -23.92 -7.49 -22.21
N ILE A 92 -22.79 -7.53 -21.46
CA ILE A 92 -21.96 -8.74 -21.31
C ILE A 92 -21.98 -9.32 -19.88
N GLY A 93 -22.30 -8.47 -18.86
CA GLY A 93 -22.40 -8.90 -17.46
C GLY A 93 -21.07 -9.24 -16.77
N ASP A 94 -19.92 -8.80 -17.30
CA ASP A 94 -18.58 -9.08 -16.75
C ASP A 94 -18.30 -8.23 -15.49
N PRO A 95 -18.27 -8.83 -14.27
CA PRO A 95 -18.07 -8.10 -13.02
C PRO A 95 -16.66 -7.48 -12.90
N GLU A 96 -15.66 -8.01 -13.60
CA GLU A 96 -14.30 -7.47 -13.58
C GLU A 96 -14.21 -6.08 -14.23
N ARG A 97 -15.12 -5.73 -15.13
CA ARG A 97 -15.22 -4.39 -15.71
C ARG A 97 -15.53 -3.32 -14.66
N LEU A 98 -16.46 -3.60 -13.75
CA LEU A 98 -16.80 -2.71 -12.66
C LEU A 98 -15.62 -2.56 -11.68
N SER A 99 -14.91 -3.65 -11.40
CA SER A 99 -13.69 -3.62 -10.58
C SER A 99 -12.62 -2.73 -11.20
N ARG A 100 -12.41 -2.78 -12.51
CA ARG A 100 -11.45 -1.91 -13.21
C ARG A 100 -11.81 -0.44 -13.14
N ILE A 101 -13.09 -0.10 -13.31
CA ILE A 101 -13.55 1.29 -13.16
C ILE A 101 -13.19 1.79 -11.75
N SER A 102 -13.58 1.03 -10.73
CA SER A 102 -13.31 1.39 -9.33
C SER A 102 -11.81 1.56 -9.05
N GLN A 103 -10.96 0.73 -9.66
CA GLN A 103 -9.50 0.84 -9.55
C GLN A 103 -8.97 2.12 -10.19
N TYR A 104 -9.46 2.50 -11.39
CA TYR A 104 -9.02 3.74 -12.04
C TYR A 104 -9.45 4.98 -11.26
N GLU A 105 -10.70 5.00 -10.77
CA GLU A 105 -11.19 6.08 -9.93
C GLU A 105 -10.41 6.17 -8.61
N MET A 106 -10.09 5.03 -7.98
CA MET A 106 -9.25 4.96 -6.80
C MET A 106 -7.85 5.52 -7.09
N ALA A 107 -7.20 5.07 -8.16
CA ALA A 107 -5.87 5.55 -8.55
C ALA A 107 -5.84 7.07 -8.75
N PHE A 108 -6.88 7.65 -9.34
CA PHE A 108 -7.00 9.09 -9.51
C PHE A 108 -7.08 9.83 -8.16
N ARG A 109 -7.91 9.34 -7.23
CA ARG A 109 -8.03 9.94 -5.89
C ARG A 109 -6.74 9.79 -5.09
N MET A 110 -6.01 8.67 -5.26
CA MET A 110 -4.73 8.41 -4.63
C MET A 110 -3.63 9.42 -5.01
N GLN A 111 -3.72 10.10 -6.15
CA GLN A 111 -2.76 11.14 -6.54
C GLN A 111 -2.63 12.25 -5.49
N THR A 112 -3.68 12.50 -4.72
CA THR A 112 -3.68 13.51 -3.64
C THR A 112 -3.48 12.86 -2.28
N SER A 113 -4.18 11.75 -1.99
CA SER A 113 -4.20 11.14 -0.66
C SER A 113 -2.91 10.39 -0.31
N VAL A 114 -2.24 9.79 -1.29
CA VAL A 114 -0.98 9.05 -1.04
C VAL A 114 0.15 9.99 -0.61
N PRO A 115 0.47 11.10 -1.31
CA PRO A 115 1.47 12.04 -0.83
C PRO A 115 1.18 12.57 0.58
N GLU A 116 -0.09 12.86 0.90
CA GLU A 116 -0.48 13.34 2.23
C GLU A 116 -0.20 12.32 3.34
N VAL A 117 -0.57 11.06 3.14
CA VAL A 117 -0.37 10.01 4.17
C VAL A 117 1.10 9.62 4.30
N MET A 118 1.87 9.69 3.21
CA MET A 118 3.30 9.35 3.19
C MET A 118 4.22 10.43 3.76
N ASP A 119 3.73 11.66 3.91
CA ASP A 119 4.49 12.77 4.48
C ASP A 119 4.56 12.67 6.01
N LEU A 120 5.63 12.08 6.50
CA LEU A 120 5.90 11.96 7.95
C LEU A 120 6.51 13.22 8.56
N SER A 121 6.86 14.25 7.78
CA SER A 121 7.58 15.44 8.27
C SER A 121 6.82 16.26 9.32
N LYS A 122 5.51 16.04 9.42
CA LYS A 122 4.62 16.73 10.38
C LYS A 122 4.39 15.94 11.67
N GLU A 123 4.96 14.76 11.80
CA GLU A 123 4.84 13.98 13.03
C GLU A 123 5.60 14.67 14.18
N PRO A 124 5.00 14.74 15.39
CA PRO A 124 5.68 15.30 16.54
C PRO A 124 6.86 14.44 16.98
N GLU A 125 7.85 15.07 17.63
CA GLU A 125 9.07 14.42 18.12
C GLU A 125 8.77 13.20 18.99
N SER A 126 7.79 13.29 19.88
CA SER A 126 7.36 12.20 20.76
C SER A 126 6.93 10.93 20.01
N ILE A 127 6.42 11.08 18.80
CA ILE A 127 6.04 9.93 17.95
C ILE A 127 7.31 9.28 17.39
N TYR A 128 8.28 10.05 16.93
CA TYR A 128 9.55 9.49 16.48
C TYR A 128 10.30 8.79 17.62
N GLU A 129 10.28 9.34 18.83
CA GLU A 129 10.85 8.71 20.02
C GLU A 129 10.14 7.38 20.35
N MET A 130 8.82 7.31 20.21
CA MET A 130 8.03 6.11 20.45
C MET A 130 8.41 4.97 19.48
N TYR A 131 8.51 5.27 18.17
CA TYR A 131 8.85 4.29 17.15
C TYR A 131 10.36 4.03 17.01
N GLY A 132 11.20 4.83 17.65
CA GLY A 132 12.66 4.74 17.61
C GLY A 132 13.29 5.58 16.50
N GLU A 133 14.60 5.84 16.63
CA GLU A 133 15.36 6.73 15.73
C GLU A 133 15.26 6.32 14.25
N ASP A 134 15.25 5.02 13.98
CA ASP A 134 15.13 4.48 12.62
C ASP A 134 13.83 4.89 11.92
N SER A 135 12.79 5.31 12.68
CA SER A 135 11.51 5.78 12.11
C SER A 135 11.63 7.06 11.28
N ARG A 136 12.73 7.81 11.43
CA ARG A 136 13.05 8.99 10.62
C ARG A 136 13.59 8.64 9.23
N THR A 137 14.04 7.40 9.05
CA THR A 137 14.64 6.95 7.80
C THR A 137 13.60 6.23 6.95
N PRO A 138 13.18 6.79 5.80
CA PRO A 138 12.15 6.19 4.96
C PRO A 138 12.51 4.78 4.49
N GLY A 139 11.59 3.85 4.67
CA GLY A 139 11.74 2.46 4.25
C GLY A 139 12.34 1.52 5.29
N THR A 140 12.73 1.99 6.47
CA THR A 140 13.04 1.13 7.61
C THR A 140 11.78 0.46 8.13
N PHE A 141 11.93 -0.58 8.94
CA PHE A 141 10.79 -1.24 9.58
C PHE A 141 10.04 -0.26 10.50
N ALA A 142 10.77 0.55 11.28
CA ALA A 142 10.20 1.55 12.18
C ALA A 142 9.41 2.64 11.43
N ALA A 143 9.94 3.16 10.31
CA ALA A 143 9.21 4.10 9.47
C ALA A 143 7.95 3.48 8.85
N ASN A 144 8.01 2.20 8.49
CA ASN A 144 6.85 1.47 7.98
C ASN A 144 5.80 1.23 9.07
N CYS A 145 6.19 0.96 10.32
CA CYS A 145 5.24 0.86 11.45
C CYS A 145 4.53 2.19 11.71
N LEU A 146 5.28 3.29 11.73
CA LEU A 146 4.72 4.63 11.86
C LEU A 146 3.75 4.95 10.71
N LEU A 147 4.12 4.60 9.48
CA LEU A 147 3.26 4.78 8.31
C LEU A 147 2.01 3.90 8.37
N ALA A 148 2.13 2.66 8.88
CA ALA A 148 0.99 1.76 9.06
C ALA A 148 -0.04 2.37 10.02
N ARG A 149 0.38 2.97 11.14
CA ARG A 149 -0.50 3.72 12.05
C ARG A 149 -1.27 4.81 11.29
N ARG A 150 -0.57 5.65 10.52
CA ARG A 150 -1.22 6.72 9.74
C ARG A 150 -2.22 6.20 8.72
N LEU A 151 -1.92 5.08 8.07
CA LEU A 151 -2.84 4.44 7.14
C LEU A 151 -4.11 3.96 7.85
N ILE A 152 -3.97 3.36 9.03
CA ILE A 152 -5.13 2.93 9.85
C ILE A 152 -5.94 4.14 10.34
N GLU A 153 -5.30 5.24 10.76
CA GLU A 153 -5.95 6.50 11.12
C GLU A 153 -6.72 7.14 9.95
N LYS A 154 -6.41 6.75 8.71
CA LYS A 154 -7.12 7.13 7.47
C LYS A 154 -8.06 6.02 6.97
N ASP A 155 -8.51 5.13 7.84
CA ASP A 155 -9.47 4.04 7.56
C ASP A 155 -9.01 3.00 6.53
N VAL A 156 -7.70 2.81 6.34
CA VAL A 156 -7.20 1.63 5.62
C VAL A 156 -7.48 0.39 6.46
N LYS A 157 -8.20 -0.58 5.93
CA LYS A 157 -8.68 -1.74 6.71
C LYS A 157 -7.60 -2.73 7.09
N PHE A 158 -6.60 -2.88 6.23
CA PHE A 158 -5.53 -3.84 6.48
C PHE A 158 -4.19 -3.34 5.92
N VAL A 159 -3.18 -3.32 6.77
CA VAL A 159 -1.80 -2.99 6.39
C VAL A 159 -0.92 -4.18 6.70
N GLN A 160 -0.21 -4.67 5.69
CA GLN A 160 0.72 -5.80 5.81
C GLN A 160 2.16 -5.33 5.66
N LEU A 161 2.95 -5.54 6.71
CA LEU A 161 4.38 -5.22 6.70
C LEU A 161 5.19 -6.49 6.41
N TYR A 162 6.14 -6.37 5.50
CA TYR A 162 7.15 -7.39 5.25
C TYR A 162 8.52 -6.91 5.67
N HIS A 163 9.16 -7.66 6.56
CA HIS A 163 10.51 -7.46 7.00
C HIS A 163 11.31 -8.74 6.75
N GLN A 164 12.26 -8.69 5.82
CA GLN A 164 13.08 -9.82 5.41
C GLN A 164 14.34 -9.92 6.27
N GLY A 165 15.09 -11.01 6.09
CA GLY A 165 16.40 -11.20 6.73
C GLY A 165 16.35 -12.05 7.99
N TRP A 166 15.29 -12.84 8.22
CA TRP A 166 15.16 -13.77 9.34
C TRP A 166 15.76 -15.16 9.09
N ASP A 167 16.06 -15.48 7.83
CA ASP A 167 16.67 -16.75 7.44
C ASP A 167 18.19 -16.70 7.59
N HIS A 168 18.70 -17.11 8.76
CA HIS A 168 20.10 -17.01 9.12
C HIS A 168 20.80 -18.35 8.94
N HIS A 169 21.77 -18.40 8.03
CA HIS A 169 22.60 -19.59 7.76
C HIS A 169 24.00 -19.52 8.39
N GLY A 170 24.33 -18.45 9.13
CA GLY A 170 25.60 -18.28 9.84
C GLY A 170 25.52 -17.12 10.82
N ASP A 171 26.41 -17.07 11.80
CA ASP A 171 26.50 -16.01 12.82
C ASP A 171 25.14 -15.60 13.43
N LEU A 172 24.29 -16.59 13.73
CA LEU A 172 22.97 -16.41 14.30
C LEU A 172 22.94 -15.46 15.51
N PRO A 173 23.87 -15.53 16.49
CA PRO A 173 23.84 -14.66 17.66
C PRO A 173 23.97 -13.16 17.34
N LYS A 174 24.66 -12.82 16.27
CA LYS A 174 24.82 -11.42 15.79
C LYS A 174 23.62 -11.01 14.96
N LEU A 175 23.23 -11.84 14.01
CA LEU A 175 22.20 -11.51 13.04
C LEU A 175 20.82 -11.39 13.70
N ILE A 176 20.48 -12.29 14.64
CA ILE A 176 19.21 -12.20 15.38
C ILE A 176 19.12 -10.94 16.22
N LYS A 177 20.22 -10.52 16.87
CA LYS A 177 20.25 -9.26 17.62
C LYS A 177 19.99 -8.05 16.73
N THR A 178 20.51 -8.06 15.51
CA THR A 178 20.27 -6.98 14.54
C THR A 178 18.78 -6.92 14.17
N GLN A 179 18.16 -8.06 13.84
CA GLN A 179 16.75 -8.11 13.50
C GLN A 179 15.87 -7.67 14.67
N CYS A 180 16.13 -8.18 15.88
CA CYS A 180 15.39 -7.75 17.07
C CYS A 180 15.52 -6.24 17.30
N LYS A 181 16.75 -5.69 17.23
CA LYS A 181 16.95 -4.25 17.41
C LYS A 181 16.12 -3.39 16.42
N GLU A 182 15.99 -3.86 15.19
CA GLU A 182 15.20 -3.14 14.17
C GLU A 182 13.69 -3.25 14.36
N THR A 183 13.22 -4.31 15.01
CA THR A 183 11.78 -4.62 15.08
C THR A 183 11.17 -4.45 16.47
N ASP A 184 11.92 -4.59 17.57
CA ASP A 184 11.36 -4.63 18.93
C ASP A 184 10.65 -3.32 19.31
N GLN A 185 11.36 -2.21 19.29
CA GLN A 185 10.79 -0.93 19.69
C GLN A 185 9.60 -0.50 18.84
N PRO A 186 9.65 -0.52 17.50
CA PRO A 186 8.52 -0.05 16.68
C PRO A 186 7.30 -0.97 16.69
N THR A 187 7.40 -2.18 17.25
CA THR A 187 6.25 -3.09 17.43
C THR A 187 5.64 -3.04 18.82
N ALA A 188 6.31 -2.47 19.80
CA ALA A 188 5.86 -2.34 21.17
C ALA A 188 4.85 -1.19 21.35
#